data_4eb5921e2f0b186adb76d6d2bc319d26
#
_entry.id   4eb5921e2f0b186adb76d6d2bc319d26
#
_cell.length_a   1.000
_cell.length_b   1.000
_cell.length_c   1.000
_cell.angle_alpha   90.00
_cell.angle_beta   90.00
_cell.angle_gamma   90.00
#
_symmetry.space_group_name_H-M   'P 1'
#
loop_
_entity.id
_entity.type
_entity.pdbx_description
1 polymer ?
#
loop_
_entity_poly.entity_id
_entity_poly.type
_entity_poly.pdbx_seq_one_letter_code
_entity_poly.pdbx_strand_id
1 'polypeptide(L)'
;MSMNEWDFVHEDVAPLDIALFEMAPNISFNDTHCLAHIMFWAGAFPSVSQARKNGWDKPIPFGFSEFKVGKTKRRIFILNRIGEK
;
A
#
# COMPACT_ATOMS: atom_id res chain seq x y z
N MET A 1 -7.12 7.27 -19.04
CA MET A 1 -7.09 7.14 -17.57
C MET A 1 -6.09 6.10 -17.15
N SER A 2 -5.23 6.46 -16.25
CA SER A 2 -4.19 5.54 -15.81
C SER A 2 -4.74 4.53 -14.82
N MET A 3 -4.37 3.27 -15.00
CA MET A 3 -4.69 2.22 -14.06
C MET A 3 -3.45 1.78 -13.30
N ASN A 4 -2.41 2.60 -13.32
CA ASN A 4 -1.14 2.25 -12.70
C ASN A 4 -0.94 2.85 -11.31
N GLU A 5 -1.99 3.48 -10.77
CA GLU A 5 -1.90 4.10 -9.46
C GLU A 5 -2.89 3.44 -8.52
N TRP A 6 -2.41 3.16 -7.31
CA TRP A 6 -3.18 2.47 -6.29
C TRP A 6 -3.00 3.19 -4.97
N ASP A 7 -4.10 3.45 -4.29
CA ASP A 7 -4.07 4.08 -2.97
C ASP A 7 -4.53 3.06 -1.94
N PHE A 8 -3.70 2.84 -0.95
CA PHE A 8 -4.03 1.94 0.16
C PHE A 8 -3.99 2.73 1.45
N VAL A 9 -5.01 2.56 2.28
CA VAL A 9 -5.12 3.32 3.52
C VAL A 9 -5.44 2.35 4.66
N HIS A 10 -4.73 2.52 5.77
CA HIS A 10 -4.99 1.71 6.95
C HIS A 10 -6.40 2.01 7.47
N GLU A 11 -7.10 0.98 7.92
CA GLU A 11 -8.49 1.14 8.32
C GLU A 11 -8.68 2.10 9.49
N ASP A 12 -7.63 2.33 10.28
CA ASP A 12 -7.69 3.22 11.44
C ASP A 12 -7.22 4.64 11.15
N VAL A 13 -6.85 4.94 9.90
CA VAL A 13 -6.47 6.30 9.55
C VAL A 13 -7.69 7.19 9.56
N ALA A 14 -7.56 8.37 10.18
CA ALA A 14 -8.67 9.30 10.28
C ALA A 14 -9.07 9.84 8.91
N PRO A 15 -10.37 10.03 8.65
CA PRO A 15 -10.81 10.59 7.37
C PRO A 15 -10.17 11.93 7.03
N LEU A 16 -9.86 12.74 8.03
CA LEU A 16 -9.22 14.02 7.80
C LEU A 16 -7.82 13.83 7.21
N ASP A 17 -7.09 12.84 7.69
CA ASP A 17 -5.77 12.56 7.15
C ASP A 17 -5.83 12.07 5.72
N ILE A 18 -6.85 11.27 5.40
CA ILE A 18 -7.04 10.82 4.02
C ILE A 18 -7.26 12.03 3.11
N ALA A 19 -8.06 12.98 3.57
CA ALA A 19 -8.33 14.17 2.78
C ALA A 19 -7.09 15.04 2.63
N LEU A 20 -6.26 15.12 3.68
CA LEU A 20 -5.04 15.92 3.62
C LEU A 20 -4.08 15.41 2.55
N PHE A 21 -4.00 14.10 2.38
CA PHE A 21 -3.12 13.52 1.37
C PHE A 21 -3.82 13.36 0.02
N GLU A 22 -5.07 13.81 -0.07
CA GLU A 22 -5.85 13.76 -1.31
C GLU A 22 -5.90 12.36 -1.90
N MET A 23 -6.07 11.36 -1.03
CA MET A 23 -6.09 9.98 -1.46
C MET A 23 -7.52 9.52 -1.74
N ALA A 24 -7.63 8.62 -2.70
CA ALA A 24 -8.88 7.95 -3.02
C ALA A 24 -8.66 6.46 -2.84
N PRO A 25 -8.79 5.95 -1.62
CA PRO A 25 -8.35 4.58 -1.34
C PRO A 25 -9.10 3.54 -2.14
N ASN A 26 -8.35 2.65 -2.75
CA ASN A 26 -8.91 1.50 -3.45
C ASN A 26 -9.17 0.36 -2.48
N ILE A 27 -8.26 0.18 -1.52
CA ILE A 27 -8.32 -0.95 -0.60
C ILE A 27 -7.85 -0.48 0.77
N SER A 28 -8.53 -0.95 1.80
CA SER A 28 -8.10 -0.71 3.18
C SER A 28 -7.32 -1.92 3.68
N PHE A 29 -6.37 -1.68 4.56
CA PHE A 29 -5.59 -2.76 5.16
C PHE A 29 -5.54 -2.57 6.68
N ASN A 30 -5.04 -3.59 7.37
CA ASN A 30 -4.92 -3.52 8.83
C ASN A 30 -3.59 -4.11 9.26
N ASP A 31 -3.40 -4.25 10.58
CA ASP A 31 -2.12 -4.65 11.13
C ASP A 31 -1.74 -6.09 10.82
N THR A 32 -2.66 -6.89 10.31
CA THR A 32 -2.34 -8.28 9.94
C THR A 32 -1.74 -8.37 8.55
N HIS A 33 -1.71 -7.29 7.82
CA HIS A 33 -1.20 -7.27 6.45
C HIS A 33 0.23 -6.76 6.42
N CYS A 34 0.95 -7.13 5.37
CA CYS A 34 2.31 -6.66 5.15
C CYS A 34 2.45 -6.17 3.71
N LEU A 35 3.65 -5.70 3.35
CA LEU A 35 3.87 -5.18 2.00
C LEU A 35 3.56 -6.20 0.91
N ALA A 36 3.77 -7.49 1.19
CA ALA A 36 3.44 -8.52 0.21
C ALA A 36 1.97 -8.50 -0.17
N HIS A 37 1.09 -8.25 0.79
CA HIS A 37 -0.34 -8.15 0.49
C HIS A 37 -0.62 -6.95 -0.40
N ILE A 38 0.03 -5.83 -0.11
CA ILE A 38 -0.14 -4.61 -0.92
C ILE A 38 0.29 -4.87 -2.36
N MET A 39 1.45 -5.50 -2.54
CA MET A 39 1.96 -5.78 -3.88
C MET A 39 1.07 -6.74 -4.66
N PHE A 40 0.51 -7.73 -3.95
CA PHE A 40 -0.42 -8.65 -4.59
C PHE A 40 -1.70 -7.92 -5.00
N TRP A 41 -2.26 -7.11 -4.11
CA TRP A 41 -3.50 -6.38 -4.41
C TRP A 41 -3.32 -5.40 -5.57
N ALA A 42 -2.15 -4.81 -5.69
CA ALA A 42 -1.85 -3.89 -6.79
C ALA A 42 -1.58 -4.61 -8.09
N GLY A 43 -1.57 -5.94 -8.07
CA GLY A 43 -1.36 -6.71 -9.28
C GLY A 43 0.10 -6.83 -9.69
N ALA A 44 1.03 -6.47 -8.81
CA ALA A 44 2.46 -6.57 -9.13
C ALA A 44 2.94 -8.02 -9.09
N PHE A 45 2.28 -8.86 -8.31
CA PHE A 45 2.64 -10.27 -8.18
C PHE A 45 1.39 -11.13 -8.24
N PRO A 46 1.50 -12.36 -8.73
CA PRO A 46 0.33 -13.24 -8.85
C PRO A 46 -0.17 -13.79 -7.53
N SER A 47 0.61 -13.69 -6.47
CA SER A 47 0.19 -14.18 -5.16
C SER A 47 1.01 -13.51 -4.07
N VAL A 48 0.50 -13.59 -2.85
CA VAL A 48 1.24 -13.07 -1.68
C VAL A 48 2.53 -13.85 -1.50
N SER A 49 2.51 -15.15 -1.73
CA SER A 49 3.71 -15.97 -1.61
C SER A 49 4.81 -15.49 -2.55
N GLN A 50 4.46 -15.17 -3.78
CA GLN A 50 5.44 -14.67 -4.74
C GLN A 50 6.00 -13.33 -4.31
N ALA A 51 5.16 -12.45 -3.81
CA ALA A 51 5.64 -11.16 -3.32
C ALA A 51 6.61 -11.35 -2.16
N ARG A 52 6.32 -12.27 -1.25
CA ARG A 52 7.22 -12.55 -0.14
C ARG A 52 8.57 -13.04 -0.61
N LYS A 53 8.57 -13.93 -1.60
CA LYS A 53 9.82 -14.46 -2.15
C LYS A 53 10.66 -13.39 -2.82
N ASN A 54 10.03 -12.31 -3.24
CA ASN A 54 10.73 -11.21 -3.91
C ASN A 54 11.11 -10.08 -2.97
N GLY A 55 11.11 -10.33 -1.67
CA GLY A 55 11.60 -9.36 -0.72
C GLY A 55 10.54 -8.47 -0.09
N TRP A 56 9.29 -8.73 -0.34
CA TRP A 56 8.21 -7.89 0.19
C TRP A 56 7.62 -8.42 1.50
N ASP A 57 8.27 -9.40 2.11
CA ASP A 57 7.83 -9.95 3.40
C ASP A 57 8.29 -9.02 4.52
N LYS A 58 7.73 -7.82 4.54
CA LYS A 58 8.11 -6.77 5.48
C LYS A 58 6.87 -6.02 5.94
N PRO A 59 6.92 -5.44 7.14
CA PRO A 59 5.79 -4.67 7.62
C PRO A 59 5.56 -3.42 6.76
N ILE A 60 4.32 -2.97 6.72
CA ILE A 60 3.97 -1.76 6.01
C ILE A 60 4.47 -0.57 6.83
N PRO A 61 5.24 0.36 6.24
CA PRO A 61 5.77 1.49 6.99
C PRO A 61 4.65 2.38 7.53
N PHE A 62 4.93 3.05 8.62
CA PHE A 62 4.00 4.04 9.15
C PHE A 62 4.06 5.30 8.31
N GLY A 63 2.98 6.07 8.36
CA GLY A 63 2.90 7.32 7.65
C GLY A 63 2.65 7.12 6.18
N PHE A 64 3.06 8.08 5.38
CA PHE A 64 2.85 8.05 3.93
C PHE A 64 4.06 7.44 3.23
N SER A 65 3.80 6.53 2.31
CA SER A 65 4.86 5.88 1.53
C SER A 65 4.43 5.78 0.07
N GLU A 66 5.42 5.78 -0.80
CA GLU A 66 5.19 5.57 -2.22
C GLU A 66 6.16 4.53 -2.74
N PHE A 67 5.64 3.59 -3.53
CA PHE A 67 6.46 2.56 -4.16
C PHE A 67 6.17 2.52 -5.64
N LYS A 68 7.18 2.16 -6.42
CA LYS A 68 7.02 1.94 -7.86
C LYS A 68 7.50 0.55 -8.16
N VAL A 69 6.64 -0.28 -8.72
CA VAL A 69 6.96 -1.68 -8.93
C VAL A 69 6.52 -2.15 -10.31
N GLY A 70 7.17 -3.18 -10.79
CA GLY A 70 6.80 -3.84 -12.04
C GLY A 70 7.32 -3.11 -13.26
N LYS A 71 7.14 -3.76 -14.42
CA LYS A 71 7.61 -3.20 -15.67
C LYS A 71 6.85 -1.94 -16.06
N THR A 72 5.59 -1.87 -15.67
CA THR A 72 4.78 -0.70 -15.97
C THR A 72 4.95 0.40 -14.95
N LYS A 73 5.80 0.17 -13.95
CA LYS A 73 6.08 1.14 -12.90
C LYS A 73 4.80 1.57 -12.19
N ARG A 74 4.07 0.58 -11.72
CA ARG A 74 2.86 0.84 -10.95
C ARG A 74 3.24 1.69 -9.74
N ARG A 75 2.47 2.75 -9.54
CA ARG A 75 2.68 3.64 -8.40
C ARG A 75 1.73 3.26 -7.30
N ILE A 76 2.29 2.93 -6.16
CA ILE A 76 1.52 2.48 -5.01
C ILE A 76 1.72 3.48 -3.89
N PHE A 77 0.63 4.08 -3.45
CA PHE A 77 0.64 5.04 -2.36
C PHE A 77 0.02 4.38 -1.15
N ILE A 78 0.69 4.49 -0.02
CA ILE A 78 0.23 3.87 1.22
C ILE A 78 0.16 4.92 2.31
N LEU A 79 -1.00 5.04 2.95
CA LEU A 79 -1.15 5.90 4.12
C LEU A 79 -1.46 5.02 5.31
N ASN A 80 -0.47 4.84 6.17
CA ASN A 80 -0.61 4.08 7.39
C ASN A 80 -0.73 5.06 8.56
N ARG A 81 -1.04 4.55 9.74
CA ARG A 81 -1.07 5.38 10.93
C ARG A 81 0.28 6.01 11.15
N ILE A 82 0.29 7.19 11.76
CA ILE A 82 1.55 7.84 12.09
C ILE A 82 2.20 7.04 13.20
N GLY A 83 3.46 6.69 13.04
CA GLY A 83 4.18 5.92 14.05
C GLY A 83 4.37 6.74 15.30
N GLU A 84 4.11 6.11 16.42
CA GLU A 84 4.26 6.82 17.62
C GLU A 84 5.28 6.25 18.44
N LYS A 85 5.65 6.61 18.95
CA LYS A 85 6.47 5.93 19.70
C LYS A 85 6.05 5.61 20.79
#